data_fb263448e1fc0eead77fdbb24882e955
#
_entry.id   fb263448e1fc0eead77fdbb24882e955
#
_cell.length_a   1.000
_cell.length_b   1.000
_cell.length_c   1.000
_cell.angle_alpha   90.00
_cell.angle_beta   90.00
_cell.angle_gamma   90.00
#
_symmetry.space_group_name_H-M   'P 1'
#
loop_
_entity.id
_entity.type
_entity.pdbx_description
1 polymer ?
#
loop_
_entity_poly.entity_id
_entity_poly.type
_entity_poly.pdbx_seq_one_letter_code
_entity_poly.pdbx_strand_id
1 'polypeptide(L)'
;VGRWLKGKNRDSIILATKVSGPSHVWFKSPKRGGMTALDRHNIKVAVEDSLRKLQTDYIDLYQTHWPDHDTPYEETMETLDELVHEGKVRILGCSNETSWGLMKSIQASERVGAARYQTIQNNFSLNNRRFEDELAQVCRQEGVSLIPYSPIGGGVLSGKYQDGKRPAGARFSAYLEMGGRQATMANRFAGPRALESTARIMEIANEAGMSPVTLAVAWSKQHDFVASTIVGVTTVEQCAEIFAAADLVLPDDVMKAIHKVTKEILYPMG
;
A
#
# COMPACT_ATOMS: atom_id res chain seq x y z
N VAL A 1 -15.13 0.70 -10.30
CA VAL A 1 -14.73 -0.74 -10.42
C VAL A 1 -15.96 -1.57 -10.74
N GLY A 2 -17.05 -1.56 -9.93
CA GLY A 2 -18.23 -2.42 -10.17
C GLY A 2 -18.85 -2.26 -11.57
N ARG A 3 -18.96 -1.02 -12.08
CA ARG A 3 -19.42 -0.79 -13.47
C ARG A 3 -18.48 -1.39 -14.52
N TRP A 4 -17.17 -1.38 -14.24
CA TRP A 4 -16.17 -1.99 -15.14
C TRP A 4 -16.19 -3.52 -15.08
N LEU A 5 -16.45 -4.11 -13.91
CA LEU A 5 -16.55 -5.58 -13.73
C LEU A 5 -17.74 -6.16 -14.50
N LYS A 6 -18.79 -5.36 -14.73
CA LYS A 6 -19.96 -5.80 -15.47
C LYS A 6 -19.57 -6.30 -16.88
N GLY A 7 -19.88 -7.56 -17.18
CA GLY A 7 -19.54 -8.19 -18.45
C GLY A 7 -18.10 -8.73 -18.54
N LYS A 8 -17.33 -8.70 -17.46
CA LYS A 8 -16.03 -9.38 -17.37
C LYS A 8 -16.20 -10.77 -16.75
N ASN A 9 -15.27 -11.67 -17.08
CA ASN A 9 -15.18 -12.92 -16.34
C ASN A 9 -14.67 -12.61 -14.93
N ARG A 10 -15.56 -12.70 -13.94
CA ARG A 10 -15.22 -12.37 -12.53
C ARG A 10 -14.08 -13.23 -12.00
N ASP A 11 -14.02 -14.50 -12.35
CA ASP A 11 -13.02 -15.45 -11.87
C ASP A 11 -11.62 -15.22 -12.45
N SER A 12 -11.51 -14.41 -13.49
CA SER A 12 -10.20 -14.00 -14.05
C SER A 12 -9.57 -12.80 -13.33
N ILE A 13 -10.23 -12.25 -12.30
CA ILE A 13 -9.86 -11.00 -11.64
C ILE A 13 -9.72 -11.24 -10.14
N ILE A 14 -8.54 -10.95 -9.60
CA ILE A 14 -8.33 -10.88 -8.15
C ILE A 14 -8.75 -9.48 -7.68
N LEU A 15 -9.87 -9.41 -6.98
CA LEU A 15 -10.47 -8.17 -6.51
C LEU A 15 -10.17 -7.94 -5.04
N ALA A 16 -9.52 -6.82 -4.75
CA ALA A 16 -9.22 -6.40 -3.38
C ALA A 16 -9.99 -5.14 -2.98
N THR A 17 -10.48 -5.10 -1.74
CA THR A 17 -11.02 -3.89 -1.12
C THR A 17 -10.77 -3.88 0.38
N LYS A 18 -11.23 -2.84 1.07
CA LYS A 18 -10.90 -2.63 2.49
C LYS A 18 -12.12 -2.22 3.31
N VAL A 19 -12.12 -2.60 4.60
CA VAL A 19 -12.94 -1.96 5.61
C VAL A 19 -12.17 -0.82 6.27
N SER A 20 -12.81 0.34 6.37
CA SER A 20 -12.29 1.46 7.14
C SER A 20 -12.52 1.20 8.62
N GLY A 21 -11.46 1.13 9.39
CA GLY A 21 -11.50 1.12 10.85
C GLY A 21 -11.70 2.52 11.42
N PRO A 22 -11.00 2.88 12.52
CA PRO A 22 -11.14 4.16 13.18
C PRO A 22 -11.04 5.35 12.22
N SER A 23 -11.85 6.37 12.49
CA SER A 23 -11.78 7.62 11.75
C SER A 23 -10.55 8.41 12.22
N HIS A 24 -9.44 8.17 11.57
CA HIS A 24 -8.20 8.91 11.85
C HIS A 24 -8.28 10.38 11.42
N VAL A 25 -7.30 11.15 11.88
CA VAL A 25 -7.15 12.59 11.61
C VAL A 25 -7.24 12.96 10.12
N TRP A 26 -7.01 12.01 9.21
CA TRP A 26 -6.96 12.22 7.76
C TRP A 26 -8.32 12.44 7.11
N PHE A 27 -9.37 11.80 7.63
CA PHE A 27 -10.74 12.02 7.17
C PHE A 27 -11.73 11.71 8.29
N LYS A 28 -12.89 12.35 8.26
CA LYS A 28 -14.01 12.01 9.13
C LYS A 28 -14.98 11.14 8.35
N SER A 29 -15.23 9.94 8.83
CA SER A 29 -16.29 9.12 8.25
C SER A 29 -17.65 9.76 8.58
N PRO A 30 -18.56 9.86 7.62
CA PRO A 30 -19.94 10.26 7.91
C PRO A 30 -20.73 9.16 8.61
N LYS A 31 -20.21 7.92 8.61
CA LYS A 31 -20.85 6.78 9.25
C LYS A 31 -20.64 6.86 10.76
N ARG A 32 -21.67 6.52 11.53
CA ARG A 32 -21.66 6.47 13.00
C ARG A 32 -21.08 7.75 13.65
N GLY A 33 -21.31 8.92 13.04
CA GLY A 33 -20.77 10.19 13.56
C GLY A 33 -19.24 10.27 13.58
N GLY A 34 -18.55 9.45 12.78
CA GLY A 34 -17.09 9.36 12.77
C GLY A 34 -16.49 8.34 13.76
N MET A 35 -17.31 7.66 14.54
CA MET A 35 -16.89 6.62 15.50
C MET A 35 -16.92 5.24 14.85
N THR A 36 -16.18 5.08 13.75
CA THR A 36 -15.98 3.76 13.12
C THR A 36 -14.84 3.04 13.81
N ALA A 37 -14.96 1.73 13.94
CA ALA A 37 -13.98 0.82 14.51
C ALA A 37 -13.88 -0.44 13.66
N LEU A 38 -12.93 -1.33 13.95
CA LEU A 38 -12.90 -2.67 13.36
C LEU A 38 -13.78 -3.65 14.15
N ASP A 39 -14.87 -3.13 14.69
CA ASP A 39 -15.90 -3.92 15.40
C ASP A 39 -16.76 -4.73 14.41
N ARG A 40 -17.41 -5.75 14.96
CA ARG A 40 -18.28 -6.68 14.24
C ARG A 40 -19.32 -5.95 13.37
N HIS A 41 -20.00 -4.96 13.92
CA HIS A 41 -21.06 -4.27 13.20
C HIS A 41 -20.52 -3.51 11.98
N ASN A 42 -19.44 -2.75 12.15
CA ASN A 42 -18.86 -1.98 11.05
C ASN A 42 -18.28 -2.89 9.95
N ILE A 43 -17.61 -3.98 10.32
CA ILE A 43 -17.06 -4.94 9.35
C ILE A 43 -18.19 -5.56 8.51
N LYS A 44 -19.26 -6.06 9.14
CA LYS A 44 -20.39 -6.67 8.43
C LYS A 44 -21.10 -5.69 7.50
N VAL A 45 -21.38 -4.47 7.95
CA VAL A 45 -22.01 -3.43 7.11
C VAL A 45 -21.08 -3.00 5.96
N ALA A 46 -19.78 -2.88 6.21
CA ALA A 46 -18.83 -2.43 5.20
C ALA A 46 -18.61 -3.47 4.08
N VAL A 47 -18.61 -4.75 4.40
CA VAL A 47 -18.50 -5.80 3.38
C VAL A 47 -19.73 -5.85 2.48
N GLU A 48 -20.93 -5.75 3.03
CA GLU A 48 -22.18 -5.72 2.25
C GLU A 48 -22.22 -4.50 1.31
N ASP A 49 -21.85 -3.33 1.83
CA ASP A 49 -21.70 -2.11 1.03
C ASP A 49 -20.68 -2.26 -0.10
N SER A 50 -19.58 -2.96 0.16
CA SER A 50 -18.52 -3.22 -0.83
C SER A 50 -19.01 -4.15 -1.92
N LEU A 51 -19.63 -5.29 -1.57
CA LEU A 51 -20.19 -6.25 -2.51
C LEU A 51 -21.23 -5.60 -3.43
N ARG A 52 -22.16 -4.83 -2.83
CA ARG A 52 -23.18 -4.09 -3.58
C ARG A 52 -22.59 -3.07 -4.56
N LYS A 53 -21.58 -2.28 -4.14
CA LYS A 53 -20.92 -1.28 -4.99
C LYS A 53 -20.02 -1.89 -6.06
N LEU A 54 -19.41 -3.01 -5.75
CA LEU A 54 -18.56 -3.76 -6.68
C LEU A 54 -19.37 -4.63 -7.63
N GLN A 55 -20.67 -4.85 -7.34
CA GLN A 55 -21.58 -5.67 -8.14
C GLN A 55 -21.05 -7.12 -8.29
N THR A 56 -20.63 -7.70 -7.20
CA THR A 56 -20.11 -9.07 -7.09
C THR A 56 -20.56 -9.66 -5.75
N ASP A 57 -20.63 -10.95 -5.65
CA ASP A 57 -21.02 -11.71 -4.47
C ASP A 57 -19.83 -12.15 -3.60
N TYR A 58 -18.58 -12.00 -4.11
CA TYR A 58 -17.39 -12.28 -3.34
C TYR A 58 -16.23 -11.31 -3.63
N ILE A 59 -15.34 -11.18 -2.65
CA ILE A 59 -14.10 -10.39 -2.68
C ILE A 59 -12.94 -11.37 -2.50
N ASP A 60 -11.92 -11.29 -3.37
CA ASP A 60 -10.77 -12.19 -3.25
C ASP A 60 -9.87 -11.82 -2.08
N LEU A 61 -9.61 -10.53 -1.86
CA LEU A 61 -8.80 -10.04 -0.74
C LEU A 61 -9.51 -8.90 -0.01
N TYR A 62 -9.88 -9.15 1.24
CA TYR A 62 -10.49 -8.14 2.12
C TYR A 62 -9.51 -7.72 3.20
N GLN A 63 -9.28 -6.42 3.32
CA GLN A 63 -8.23 -5.88 4.18
C GLN A 63 -8.80 -4.91 5.21
N THR A 64 -8.24 -4.90 6.41
CA THR A 64 -8.40 -3.76 7.33
C THR A 64 -7.54 -2.61 6.84
N HIS A 65 -8.10 -1.37 6.79
CA HIS A 65 -7.42 -0.25 6.12
C HIS A 65 -6.40 0.45 7.03
N TRP A 66 -6.72 0.55 8.30
CA TRP A 66 -5.90 1.15 9.35
C TRP A 66 -5.99 0.33 10.62
N PRO A 67 -4.94 0.31 11.44
CA PRO A 67 -4.96 -0.32 12.76
C PRO A 67 -6.09 0.20 13.63
N ASP A 68 -6.66 -0.68 14.41
CA ASP A 68 -7.57 -0.36 15.50
C ASP A 68 -7.12 -1.15 16.74
N HIS A 69 -6.44 -0.46 17.63
CA HIS A 69 -5.90 -1.07 18.84
C HIS A 69 -6.87 -0.99 20.05
N ASP A 70 -8.01 -0.32 19.87
CA ASP A 70 -9.05 -0.16 20.88
C ASP A 70 -10.10 -1.27 20.82
N THR A 71 -10.33 -1.85 19.62
CA THR A 71 -11.20 -3.03 19.46
C THR A 71 -10.42 -4.31 19.78
N PRO A 72 -10.97 -5.25 20.56
CA PRO A 72 -10.33 -6.54 20.79
C PRO A 72 -9.99 -7.26 19.48
N TYR A 73 -8.76 -7.70 19.34
CA TYR A 73 -8.30 -8.36 18.11
C TYR A 73 -9.09 -9.64 17.81
N GLU A 74 -9.49 -10.35 18.86
CA GLU A 74 -10.33 -11.55 18.75
C GLU A 74 -11.65 -11.23 18.05
N GLU A 75 -12.35 -10.16 18.45
CA GLU A 75 -13.61 -9.75 17.82
C GLU A 75 -13.43 -9.44 16.34
N THR A 76 -12.37 -8.71 16.00
CA THR A 76 -12.04 -8.38 14.61
C THR A 76 -11.76 -9.63 13.80
N MET A 77 -10.93 -10.55 14.30
CA MET A 77 -10.51 -11.75 13.57
C MET A 77 -11.65 -12.77 13.43
N GLU A 78 -12.42 -13.00 14.48
CA GLU A 78 -13.65 -13.85 14.42
C GLU A 78 -14.64 -13.31 13.38
N THR A 79 -14.85 -11.98 13.37
CA THR A 79 -15.79 -11.37 12.42
C THR A 79 -15.30 -11.51 10.97
N LEU A 80 -14.02 -11.34 10.73
CA LEU A 80 -13.43 -11.50 9.39
C LEU A 80 -13.49 -12.98 8.95
N ASP A 81 -13.26 -13.91 9.87
CA ASP A 81 -13.36 -15.35 9.62
C ASP A 81 -14.79 -15.77 9.24
N GLU A 82 -15.81 -15.20 9.89
CA GLU A 82 -17.20 -15.42 9.49
C GLU A 82 -17.45 -15.02 8.02
N LEU A 83 -16.83 -13.94 7.53
CA LEU A 83 -16.98 -13.55 6.13
C LEU A 83 -16.32 -14.56 5.17
N VAL A 84 -15.27 -15.24 5.63
CA VAL A 84 -14.63 -16.32 4.87
C VAL A 84 -15.56 -17.54 4.83
N HIS A 85 -16.13 -17.93 5.96
CA HIS A 85 -17.09 -19.05 6.04
C HIS A 85 -18.38 -18.77 5.28
N GLU A 86 -18.85 -17.52 5.25
CA GLU A 86 -20.00 -17.09 4.44
C GLU A 86 -19.69 -17.07 2.91
N GLY A 87 -18.43 -17.30 2.51
CA GLY A 87 -17.99 -17.26 1.10
C GLY A 87 -17.94 -15.86 0.51
N LYS A 88 -18.12 -14.82 1.30
CA LYS A 88 -18.05 -13.41 0.86
C LYS A 88 -16.63 -12.91 0.65
N VAL A 89 -15.68 -13.52 1.34
CA VAL A 89 -14.26 -13.18 1.30
C VAL A 89 -13.44 -14.44 1.16
N ARG A 90 -12.41 -14.43 0.30
CA ARG A 90 -11.52 -15.59 0.13
C ARG A 90 -10.28 -15.51 1.03
N ILE A 91 -9.64 -14.34 1.07
CA ILE A 91 -8.37 -14.12 1.77
C ILE A 91 -8.44 -12.84 2.59
N LEU A 92 -7.86 -12.88 3.78
CA LEU A 92 -7.77 -11.74 4.69
C LEU A 92 -6.41 -11.05 4.60
N GLY A 93 -6.40 -9.74 4.79
CA GLY A 93 -5.19 -8.95 4.92
C GLY A 93 -5.38 -7.74 5.82
N CYS A 94 -4.28 -7.06 6.13
CA CYS A 94 -4.29 -5.79 6.83
C CYS A 94 -3.56 -4.71 6.02
N SER A 95 -3.67 -3.46 6.45
CA SER A 95 -2.95 -2.35 5.82
C SER A 95 -2.52 -1.33 6.88
N ASN A 96 -1.36 -0.71 6.66
CA ASN A 96 -0.76 0.27 7.56
C ASN A 96 -0.52 -0.25 8.98
N GLU A 97 -0.44 -1.57 9.12
CA GLU A 97 -0.26 -2.22 10.41
C GLU A 97 1.21 -2.18 10.83
N THR A 98 1.43 -2.20 12.14
CA THR A 98 2.74 -2.32 12.76
C THR A 98 3.14 -3.80 12.91
N SER A 99 4.41 -4.07 13.20
CA SER A 99 4.89 -5.41 13.54
C SER A 99 4.13 -5.98 14.74
N TRP A 100 3.92 -5.14 15.78
CA TRP A 100 3.18 -5.52 16.98
C TRP A 100 1.71 -5.87 16.67
N GLY A 101 0.99 -5.00 15.91
CA GLY A 101 -0.42 -5.22 15.61
C GLY A 101 -0.64 -6.41 14.67
N LEU A 102 0.27 -6.64 13.70
CA LEU A 102 0.22 -7.84 12.86
C LEU A 102 0.38 -9.10 13.70
N MET A 103 1.37 -9.16 14.59
CA MET A 103 1.57 -10.31 15.48
C MET A 103 0.41 -10.52 16.46
N LYS A 104 -0.18 -9.42 16.98
CA LYS A 104 -1.39 -9.51 17.82
C LYS A 104 -2.58 -10.08 17.07
N SER A 105 -2.79 -9.69 15.82
CA SER A 105 -3.85 -10.23 14.97
C SER A 105 -3.64 -11.73 14.70
N ILE A 106 -2.41 -12.14 14.41
CA ILE A 106 -2.06 -13.56 14.18
C ILE A 106 -2.31 -14.37 15.45
N GLN A 107 -1.83 -13.91 16.61
CA GLN A 107 -2.07 -14.60 17.89
C GLN A 107 -3.56 -14.68 18.24
N ALA A 108 -4.32 -13.62 17.96
CA ALA A 108 -5.78 -13.65 18.17
C ALA A 108 -6.44 -14.70 17.28
N SER A 109 -6.11 -14.75 16.00
CA SER A 109 -6.61 -15.77 15.07
C SER A 109 -6.32 -17.20 15.57
N GLU A 110 -5.09 -17.46 16.00
CA GLU A 110 -4.67 -18.77 16.53
C GLU A 110 -5.46 -19.16 17.79
N ARG A 111 -5.68 -18.18 18.69
CA ARG A 111 -6.40 -18.39 19.94
C ARG A 111 -7.86 -18.76 19.73
N VAL A 112 -8.52 -18.13 18.77
CA VAL A 112 -9.95 -18.37 18.48
C VAL A 112 -10.18 -19.34 17.33
N GLY A 113 -9.14 -19.87 16.70
CA GLY A 113 -9.25 -20.79 15.57
C GLY A 113 -9.74 -20.15 14.28
N ALA A 114 -9.53 -18.84 14.11
CA ALA A 114 -9.98 -18.06 12.96
C ALA A 114 -8.93 -18.02 11.83
N ALA A 115 -9.37 -17.68 10.62
CA ALA A 115 -8.48 -17.35 9.51
C ALA A 115 -7.56 -16.18 9.85
N ARG A 116 -6.30 -16.27 9.42
CA ARG A 116 -5.28 -15.25 9.71
C ARG A 116 -5.02 -14.36 8.49
N TYR A 117 -4.43 -13.20 8.71
CA TYR A 117 -3.94 -12.35 7.62
C TYR A 117 -2.86 -13.06 6.80
N GLN A 118 -3.04 -13.06 5.48
CA GLN A 118 -2.09 -13.58 4.50
C GLN A 118 -1.28 -12.47 3.84
N THR A 119 -1.77 -11.23 3.90
CA THR A 119 -1.11 -10.08 3.30
C THR A 119 -1.12 -8.87 4.22
N ILE A 120 -0.11 -8.03 4.05
CA ILE A 120 -0.05 -6.69 4.63
C ILE A 120 0.16 -5.66 3.52
N GLN A 121 -0.60 -4.57 3.51
CA GLN A 121 -0.47 -3.50 2.52
C GLN A 121 0.08 -2.24 3.17
N ASN A 122 1.37 -1.99 3.04
CA ASN A 122 2.05 -0.85 3.64
C ASN A 122 2.80 0.00 2.60
N ASN A 123 3.13 1.23 2.97
CA ASN A 123 3.98 2.10 2.16
C ASN A 123 5.39 1.51 2.06
N PHE A 124 5.84 1.24 0.84
CA PHE A 124 7.19 0.75 0.60
C PHE A 124 7.73 1.26 -0.74
N SER A 125 8.83 1.97 -0.69
CA SER A 125 9.50 2.55 -1.86
C SER A 125 10.96 2.86 -1.53
N LEU A 126 11.74 3.23 -2.53
CA LEU A 126 13.14 3.68 -2.35
C LEU A 126 13.28 4.83 -1.34
N ASN A 127 12.27 5.69 -1.23
CA ASN A 127 12.24 6.80 -0.27
C ASN A 127 11.58 6.43 1.07
N ASN A 128 10.99 5.24 1.20
CA ASN A 128 10.41 4.73 2.45
C ASN A 128 10.68 3.23 2.61
N ARG A 129 11.77 2.90 3.26
CA ARG A 129 12.23 1.54 3.49
C ARG A 129 11.99 1.04 4.92
N ARG A 130 11.22 1.76 5.74
CA ARG A 130 10.96 1.40 7.15
C ARG A 130 10.34 0.02 7.34
N PHE A 131 9.70 -0.52 6.31
CA PHE A 131 9.17 -1.88 6.33
C PHE A 131 10.27 -2.93 6.54
N GLU A 132 11.49 -2.65 6.07
CA GLU A 132 12.64 -3.56 6.20
C GLU A 132 13.20 -3.61 7.62
N ASP A 133 12.88 -2.63 8.48
CA ASP A 133 13.41 -2.57 9.86
C ASP A 133 12.89 -3.74 10.71
N GLU A 134 11.60 -4.09 10.58
CA GLU A 134 10.97 -5.17 11.36
C GLU A 134 9.99 -6.00 10.53
N LEU A 135 9.04 -5.37 9.84
CA LEU A 135 7.92 -6.04 9.18
C LEU A 135 8.36 -7.05 8.11
N ALA A 136 9.45 -6.80 7.40
CA ALA A 136 9.99 -7.75 6.42
C ALA A 136 10.39 -9.08 7.09
N GLN A 137 10.98 -9.02 8.29
CA GLN A 137 11.31 -10.21 9.06
C GLN A 137 10.07 -10.94 9.55
N VAL A 138 9.08 -10.21 10.08
CA VAL A 138 7.78 -10.79 10.49
C VAL A 138 7.12 -11.47 9.31
N CYS A 139 7.07 -10.83 8.15
CA CYS A 139 6.49 -11.41 6.94
C CYS A 139 7.14 -12.75 6.55
N ARG A 140 8.47 -12.82 6.59
CA ARG A 140 9.19 -14.08 6.28
C ARG A 140 8.91 -15.18 7.29
N GLN A 141 8.88 -14.86 8.58
CA GLN A 141 8.67 -15.85 9.64
C GLN A 141 7.22 -16.35 9.68
N GLU A 142 6.27 -15.44 9.44
CA GLU A 142 4.84 -15.74 9.56
C GLU A 142 4.17 -16.13 8.23
N GLY A 143 4.91 -16.14 7.12
CA GLY A 143 4.34 -16.44 5.80
C GLY A 143 3.31 -15.41 5.33
N VAL A 144 3.47 -14.14 5.74
CA VAL A 144 2.65 -13.01 5.29
C VAL A 144 3.38 -12.27 4.18
N SER A 145 2.67 -11.86 3.12
CA SER A 145 3.29 -11.15 2.00
C SER A 145 2.94 -9.66 2.00
N LEU A 146 3.93 -8.83 1.68
CA LEU A 146 3.70 -7.40 1.46
C LEU A 146 3.06 -7.16 0.09
N ILE A 147 2.08 -6.26 0.07
CA ILE A 147 1.53 -5.64 -1.15
C ILE A 147 1.84 -4.14 -1.05
N PRO A 148 3.01 -3.67 -1.53
CA PRO A 148 3.43 -2.29 -1.33
C PRO A 148 2.56 -1.31 -2.11
N TYR A 149 2.19 -0.21 -1.45
CA TYR A 149 1.60 0.94 -2.13
C TYR A 149 2.61 2.09 -2.23
N SER A 150 2.39 2.99 -3.19
CA SER A 150 3.24 4.14 -3.51
C SER A 150 4.70 3.78 -3.87
N PRO A 151 4.95 2.78 -4.74
CA PRO A 151 6.31 2.36 -5.09
C PRO A 151 7.14 3.49 -5.69
N ILE A 152 6.49 4.48 -6.31
CA ILE A 152 7.13 5.69 -6.87
C ILE A 152 6.97 6.92 -5.97
N GLY A 153 6.71 6.72 -4.66
CA GLY A 153 6.60 7.85 -3.70
C GLY A 153 5.53 8.87 -4.07
N GLY A 154 4.36 8.44 -4.57
CA GLY A 154 3.32 9.36 -5.06
C GLY A 154 3.73 10.19 -6.29
N GLY A 155 4.71 9.73 -7.02
CA GLY A 155 5.28 10.39 -8.21
C GLY A 155 6.57 11.15 -7.95
N VAL A 156 7.08 11.18 -6.71
CA VAL A 156 8.35 11.87 -6.40
C VAL A 156 9.53 11.20 -7.11
N LEU A 157 9.59 9.89 -7.06
CA LEU A 157 10.67 9.11 -7.70
C LEU A 157 10.69 9.17 -9.24
N SER A 158 9.69 9.80 -9.88
CA SER A 158 9.76 10.12 -11.31
C SER A 158 10.64 11.35 -11.60
N GLY A 159 11.09 12.07 -10.58
CA GLY A 159 11.88 13.31 -10.73
C GLY A 159 11.07 14.55 -11.05
N LYS A 160 9.77 14.45 -11.29
CA LYS A 160 8.93 15.59 -11.75
C LYS A 160 8.81 16.76 -10.78
N TYR A 161 9.20 16.57 -9.52
CA TYR A 161 9.18 17.61 -8.48
C TYR A 161 10.57 18.18 -8.16
N GLN A 162 11.61 17.76 -8.90
CA GLN A 162 12.97 18.31 -8.74
C GLN A 162 13.01 19.81 -9.07
N ASP A 163 13.98 20.50 -8.53
CA ASP A 163 14.23 21.93 -8.78
C ASP A 163 13.03 22.83 -8.41
N GLY A 164 12.23 22.43 -7.42
CA GLY A 164 11.04 23.17 -7.00
C GLY A 164 9.89 23.15 -8.01
N LYS A 165 9.94 22.29 -9.03
CA LYS A 165 8.89 22.17 -10.04
C LYS A 165 7.57 21.72 -9.44
N ARG A 166 6.49 22.33 -9.92
CA ARG A 166 5.11 21.99 -9.55
C ARG A 166 4.27 21.74 -10.82
N PRO A 167 4.41 20.57 -11.47
CA PRO A 167 3.70 20.32 -12.72
C PRO A 167 2.18 20.42 -12.54
N ALA A 168 1.51 21.08 -13.47
CA ALA A 168 0.05 21.19 -13.47
C ALA A 168 -0.60 19.80 -13.51
N GLY A 169 -1.66 19.61 -12.73
CA GLY A 169 -2.35 18.33 -12.62
C GLY A 169 -1.61 17.24 -11.82
N ALA A 170 -0.38 17.49 -11.37
CA ALA A 170 0.33 16.56 -10.52
C ALA A 170 -0.22 16.58 -9.09
N ARG A 171 -0.31 15.40 -8.47
CA ARG A 171 -0.94 15.21 -7.14
C ARG A 171 -0.43 16.18 -6.08
N PHE A 172 0.89 16.27 -5.89
CA PHE A 172 1.45 17.08 -4.81
C PHE A 172 1.49 18.57 -5.16
N SER A 173 1.46 18.95 -6.44
CA SER A 173 1.20 20.34 -6.83
C SER A 173 -0.18 20.78 -6.35
N ALA A 174 -1.21 20.02 -6.66
CA ALA A 174 -2.57 20.28 -6.20
C ALA A 174 -2.70 20.23 -4.66
N TYR A 175 -2.02 19.31 -3.98
CA TYR A 175 -2.03 19.22 -2.52
C TYR A 175 -1.41 20.43 -1.84
N LEU A 176 -0.34 20.98 -2.41
CA LEU A 176 0.27 22.21 -1.90
C LEU A 176 -0.65 23.43 -2.07
N GLU A 177 -1.40 23.50 -3.17
CA GLU A 177 -2.41 24.53 -3.42
C GLU A 177 -3.60 24.43 -2.45
N MET A 178 -4.05 23.22 -2.14
CA MET A 178 -5.14 22.97 -1.19
C MET A 178 -4.78 23.38 0.25
N GLY A 179 -3.49 23.38 0.60
CA GLY A 179 -3.05 23.72 1.94
C GLY A 179 -3.37 22.64 3.00
N GLY A 180 -3.21 23.00 4.28
CA GLY A 180 -3.58 22.14 5.41
C GLY A 180 -2.93 20.76 5.39
N ARG A 181 -3.70 19.72 5.65
CA ARG A 181 -3.23 18.33 5.71
C ARG A 181 -2.67 17.82 4.39
N GLN A 182 -3.25 18.25 3.27
CA GLN A 182 -2.79 17.87 1.94
C GLN A 182 -1.38 18.41 1.69
N ALA A 183 -1.13 19.67 2.03
CA ALA A 183 0.20 20.26 1.95
C ALA A 183 1.20 19.56 2.89
N THR A 184 0.79 19.20 4.10
CA THR A 184 1.61 18.40 5.02
C THR A 184 2.00 17.06 4.40
N MET A 185 1.05 16.38 3.75
CA MET A 185 1.32 15.13 3.04
C MET A 185 2.30 15.33 1.88
N ALA A 186 2.08 16.35 1.05
CA ALA A 186 2.97 16.68 -0.06
C ALA A 186 4.40 16.96 0.43
N ASN A 187 4.56 17.74 1.48
CA ASN A 187 5.85 18.08 2.09
C ASN A 187 6.54 16.86 2.71
N ARG A 188 5.79 15.90 3.25
CA ARG A 188 6.34 14.64 3.75
C ARG A 188 6.93 13.80 2.64
N PHE A 189 6.23 13.67 1.50
CA PHE A 189 6.68 12.85 0.37
C PHE A 189 7.75 13.53 -0.48
N ALA A 190 7.64 14.84 -0.68
CA ALA A 190 8.52 15.65 -1.52
C ALA A 190 9.36 16.65 -0.69
N GLY A 191 9.72 16.27 0.53
CA GLY A 191 10.63 17.05 1.36
C GLY A 191 12.07 17.06 0.82
N PRO A 192 12.95 17.97 1.31
CA PRO A 192 14.30 18.12 0.78
C PRO A 192 15.11 16.84 0.72
N ARG A 193 15.06 16.01 1.77
CA ARG A 193 15.77 14.72 1.82
C ARG A 193 15.23 13.72 0.80
N ALA A 194 13.90 13.70 0.58
CA ALA A 194 13.29 12.82 -0.42
C ALA A 194 13.65 13.25 -1.83
N LEU A 195 13.75 14.55 -2.10
CA LEU A 195 14.20 15.09 -3.38
C LEU A 195 15.69 14.82 -3.63
N GLU A 196 16.55 14.98 -2.62
CA GLU A 196 17.97 14.63 -2.67
C GLU A 196 18.16 13.14 -2.99
N SER A 197 17.49 12.25 -2.25
CA SER A 197 17.49 10.80 -2.51
C SER A 197 17.02 10.49 -3.93
N THR A 198 15.92 11.14 -4.36
CA THR A 198 15.37 10.96 -5.71
C THR A 198 16.38 11.39 -6.79
N ALA A 199 17.08 12.49 -6.65
CA ALA A 199 18.08 12.93 -7.62
C ALA A 199 19.17 11.87 -7.83
N ARG A 200 19.69 11.30 -6.75
CA ARG A 200 20.69 10.23 -6.82
C ARG A 200 20.14 8.91 -7.40
N ILE A 201 18.88 8.58 -7.13
CA ILE A 201 18.22 7.42 -7.76
C ILE A 201 18.02 7.65 -9.26
N MET A 202 17.74 8.88 -9.69
CA MET A 202 17.66 9.23 -11.11
C MET A 202 19.00 9.05 -11.83
N GLU A 203 20.11 9.40 -11.18
CA GLU A 203 21.47 9.17 -11.73
C GLU A 203 21.70 7.67 -11.96
N ILE A 204 21.42 6.84 -10.96
CA ILE A 204 21.53 5.37 -11.05
C ILE A 204 20.65 4.82 -12.19
N ALA A 205 19.40 5.28 -12.30
CA ALA A 205 18.50 4.86 -13.36
C ALA A 205 19.03 5.22 -14.75
N ASN A 206 19.56 6.43 -14.90
CA ASN A 206 20.15 6.91 -16.16
C ASN A 206 21.40 6.10 -16.55
N GLU A 207 22.30 5.83 -15.62
CA GLU A 207 23.47 4.98 -15.83
C GLU A 207 23.09 3.55 -16.23
N ALA A 208 22.00 3.03 -15.67
CA ALA A 208 21.45 1.71 -16.00
C ALA A 208 20.57 1.71 -17.26
N GLY A 209 20.42 2.83 -17.96
CA GLY A 209 19.64 2.92 -19.20
C GLY A 209 18.15 2.74 -19.04
N MET A 210 17.58 3.03 -17.89
CA MET A 210 16.15 2.90 -17.62
C MET A 210 15.54 4.17 -17.00
N SER A 211 14.20 4.26 -17.02
CA SER A 211 13.53 5.37 -16.35
C SER A 211 13.56 5.21 -14.83
N PRO A 212 13.57 6.30 -14.06
CA PRO A 212 13.48 6.24 -12.60
C PRO A 212 12.21 5.55 -12.11
N VAL A 213 11.10 5.65 -12.84
CA VAL A 213 9.83 4.96 -12.54
C VAL A 213 9.99 3.45 -12.70
N THR A 214 10.59 3.02 -13.83
CA THR A 214 10.87 1.59 -14.09
C THR A 214 11.77 1.02 -12.99
N LEU A 215 12.86 1.71 -12.66
CA LEU A 215 13.77 1.30 -11.58
C LEU A 215 13.04 1.18 -10.24
N ALA A 216 12.25 2.18 -9.85
CA ALA A 216 11.55 2.19 -8.56
C ALA A 216 10.50 1.07 -8.45
N VAL A 217 9.77 0.78 -9.52
CA VAL A 217 8.79 -0.32 -9.54
C VAL A 217 9.48 -1.68 -9.54
N ALA A 218 10.53 -1.88 -10.35
CA ALA A 218 11.32 -3.10 -10.39
C ALA A 218 11.96 -3.38 -9.02
N TRP A 219 12.54 -2.36 -8.39
CA TRP A 219 13.10 -2.48 -7.04
C TRP A 219 12.03 -2.90 -6.02
N SER A 220 10.85 -2.27 -6.04
CA SER A 220 9.78 -2.56 -5.08
C SER A 220 9.29 -4.01 -5.16
N LYS A 221 9.19 -4.58 -6.37
CA LYS A 221 8.69 -5.95 -6.58
C LYS A 221 9.73 -7.06 -6.34
N GLN A 222 11.02 -6.72 -6.32
CA GLN A 222 12.12 -7.70 -6.34
C GLN A 222 12.43 -8.32 -4.96
N HIS A 223 11.74 -7.89 -3.92
CA HIS A 223 11.94 -8.41 -2.58
C HIS A 223 11.17 -9.72 -2.35
N ASP A 224 11.79 -10.67 -1.65
CA ASP A 224 11.23 -12.00 -1.35
C ASP A 224 9.94 -11.98 -0.52
N PHE A 225 9.73 -10.91 0.25
CA PHE A 225 8.52 -10.69 1.04
C PHE A 225 7.41 -9.95 0.28
N VAL A 226 7.61 -9.57 -0.98
CA VAL A 226 6.62 -8.84 -1.79
C VAL A 226 5.87 -9.79 -2.73
N ALA A 227 4.55 -9.87 -2.58
CA ALA A 227 3.72 -10.66 -3.47
C ALA A 227 3.36 -9.92 -4.77
N SER A 228 3.01 -8.64 -4.68
CA SER A 228 2.60 -7.82 -5.83
C SER A 228 2.66 -6.33 -5.49
N THR A 229 3.30 -5.54 -6.34
CA THR A 229 3.44 -4.08 -6.15
C THR A 229 2.24 -3.36 -6.74
N ILE A 230 1.57 -2.54 -5.92
CA ILE A 230 0.42 -1.74 -6.36
C ILE A 230 0.91 -0.52 -7.11
N VAL A 231 0.46 -0.38 -8.33
CA VAL A 231 0.70 0.77 -9.19
C VAL A 231 -0.60 1.51 -9.50
N GLY A 232 -0.51 2.80 -9.75
CA GLY A 232 -1.63 3.63 -10.17
C GLY A 232 -1.18 4.68 -11.16
N VAL A 233 -1.96 4.85 -12.22
CA VAL A 233 -1.69 5.81 -13.29
C VAL A 233 -2.88 6.77 -13.44
N THR A 234 -2.64 7.94 -13.97
CA THR A 234 -3.67 8.92 -14.34
C THR A 234 -3.82 9.06 -15.85
N THR A 235 -2.84 8.61 -16.61
CA THR A 235 -2.86 8.58 -18.07
C THR A 235 -2.31 7.24 -18.58
N VAL A 236 -2.65 6.86 -19.83
CA VAL A 236 -2.20 5.60 -20.44
C VAL A 236 -0.69 5.61 -20.71
N GLU A 237 -0.12 6.76 -21.03
CA GLU A 237 1.30 6.93 -21.32
C GLU A 237 2.18 6.49 -20.14
N GLN A 238 1.71 6.71 -18.91
CA GLN A 238 2.41 6.29 -17.69
C GLN A 238 2.52 4.76 -17.55
N CYS A 239 1.70 4.00 -18.27
CA CYS A 239 1.74 2.54 -18.21
C CYS A 239 3.04 1.96 -18.80
N ALA A 240 3.63 2.60 -19.81
CA ALA A 240 4.80 2.09 -20.51
C ALA A 240 5.98 1.85 -19.56
N GLU A 241 6.32 2.85 -18.73
CA GLU A 241 7.41 2.75 -17.75
C GLU A 241 7.14 1.70 -16.66
N ILE A 242 5.87 1.54 -16.26
CA ILE A 242 5.46 0.56 -15.25
C ILE A 242 5.54 -0.86 -15.83
N PHE A 243 5.06 -1.07 -17.05
CA PHE A 243 5.10 -2.38 -17.70
C PHE A 243 6.51 -2.82 -18.03
N ALA A 244 7.41 -1.88 -18.35
CA ALA A 244 8.83 -2.17 -18.53
C ALA A 244 9.48 -2.79 -17.27
N ALA A 245 8.91 -2.56 -16.09
CA ALA A 245 9.36 -3.17 -14.85
C ALA A 245 8.82 -4.58 -14.60
N ALA A 246 7.83 -5.06 -15.37
CA ALA A 246 7.08 -6.28 -15.04
C ALA A 246 7.98 -7.52 -14.90
N ASP A 247 8.87 -7.75 -15.87
CA ASP A 247 9.79 -8.89 -15.88
C ASP A 247 11.24 -8.49 -15.57
N LEU A 248 11.48 -7.20 -15.29
CA LEU A 248 12.81 -6.69 -15.01
C LEU A 248 13.29 -7.14 -13.63
N VAL A 249 14.47 -7.73 -13.60
CA VAL A 249 15.26 -7.98 -12.38
C VAL A 249 16.44 -7.02 -12.40
N LEU A 250 16.56 -6.19 -11.39
CA LEU A 250 17.67 -5.22 -11.29
C LEU A 250 18.99 -5.95 -11.04
N PRO A 251 20.05 -5.63 -11.79
CA PRO A 251 21.38 -6.20 -11.58
C PRO A 251 21.96 -5.87 -10.20
N ASP A 252 22.90 -6.68 -9.75
CA ASP A 252 23.53 -6.55 -8.42
C ASP A 252 24.28 -5.23 -8.23
N ASP A 253 24.90 -4.71 -9.27
CA ASP A 253 25.60 -3.41 -9.24
C ASP A 253 24.63 -2.24 -9.05
N VAL A 254 23.48 -2.26 -9.73
CA VAL A 254 22.39 -1.30 -9.54
C VAL A 254 21.85 -1.40 -8.10
N MET A 255 21.62 -2.62 -7.59
CA MET A 255 21.16 -2.83 -6.22
C MET A 255 22.17 -2.32 -5.18
N LYS A 256 23.46 -2.52 -5.42
CA LYS A 256 24.53 -1.98 -4.57
C LYS A 256 24.58 -0.47 -4.59
N ALA A 257 24.43 0.16 -5.76
CA ALA A 257 24.37 1.62 -5.89
C ALA A 257 23.18 2.21 -5.13
N ILE A 258 21.98 1.62 -5.27
CA ILE A 258 20.80 1.97 -4.51
C ILE A 258 21.05 1.84 -3.00
N HIS A 259 21.64 0.74 -2.56
CA HIS A 259 21.93 0.51 -1.15
C HIS A 259 22.89 1.55 -0.56
N LYS A 260 23.89 2.01 -1.34
CA LYS A 260 24.77 3.10 -0.94
C LYS A 260 23.98 4.39 -0.68
N VAL A 261 23.10 4.80 -1.61
CA VAL A 261 22.26 5.98 -1.43
C VAL A 261 21.39 5.86 -0.17
N THR A 262 20.74 4.72 0.04
CA THR A 262 19.86 4.52 1.18
C THR A 262 20.58 4.45 2.52
N LYS A 263 21.86 4.06 2.55
CA LYS A 263 22.69 4.16 3.77
C LYS A 263 23.09 5.59 4.11
N GLU A 264 23.36 6.41 3.10
CA GLU A 264 23.76 7.80 3.29
C GLU A 264 22.56 8.71 3.59
N ILE A 265 21.39 8.41 3.02
CA ILE A 265 20.14 9.17 3.21
C ILE A 265 19.10 8.24 3.84
N LEU A 266 19.21 8.03 5.15
CA LEU A 266 18.25 7.22 5.90
C LEU A 266 16.88 7.90 5.99
N TYR A 267 15.82 7.14 5.71
CA TYR A 267 14.42 7.55 5.84
C TYR A 267 14.11 8.90 5.15
N PRO A 268 14.29 9.00 3.81
CA PRO A 268 14.09 10.26 3.08
C PRO A 268 12.73 10.91 3.29
N MET A 269 11.70 10.12 3.53
CA MET A 269 10.35 10.60 3.79
C MET A 269 10.07 10.96 5.27
N GLY A 270 11.04 10.84 6.15
CA GLY A 270 10.89 11.14 7.58
C GLY A 270 10.32 10.01 8.42
#